data_64ebaac606782fa86cac3dc5bbfd9666
#
_entry.id   64ebaac606782fa86cac3dc5bbfd9666
#
_cell.length_a   1.000
_cell.length_b   1.000
_cell.length_c   1.000
_cell.angle_alpha   90.00
_cell.angle_beta   90.00
_cell.angle_gamma   90.00
#
_symmetry.space_group_name_H-M   'P 1'
#
loop_
_entity.id
_entity.type
_entity.pdbx_description
1 polymer ?
#
loop_
_entity_poly.entity_id
_entity_poly.type
_entity_poly.pdbx_seq_one_letter_code
_entity_poly.pdbx_strand_id
1 'polypeptide(L)'
;TLLKEEITVTGAGRTDSKVNAISYIAHFETTVPDLDAGAFGYKINAILPHGIVVHDILPASPEFHARFDARMREYKYFIHRRKDPFMEDYSCLYTFPLDVEKMNRAAALLMGKHDFSCFEKVGSDNKTSICTVSMARWEAYVPDHVRIMGYPASEEDYLVFTIRADRFLRNM
;
A
#
# COMPACT_ATOMS: atom_id res chain seq x y z
N THR A 1 12.22 -25.34 4.71
CA THR A 1 11.00 -24.70 5.26
C THR A 1 11.00 -24.81 6.78
N LEU A 2 10.62 -23.71 7.49
CA LEU A 2 10.61 -23.68 8.97
C LEU A 2 9.57 -24.65 9.56
N LEU A 3 8.43 -24.82 8.89
CA LEU A 3 7.34 -25.70 9.33
C LEU A 3 7.44 -27.12 8.77
N LYS A 4 8.42 -27.40 7.92
CA LYS A 4 8.61 -28.73 7.24
C LYS A 4 7.40 -29.17 6.39
N GLU A 5 6.56 -28.26 6.00
CA GLU A 5 5.42 -28.45 5.11
C GLU A 5 5.43 -27.42 3.97
N GLU A 6 4.72 -27.70 2.89
CA GLU A 6 4.54 -26.77 1.79
C GLU A 6 3.42 -25.79 2.15
N ILE A 7 3.75 -24.49 2.23
CA ILE A 7 2.84 -23.44 2.67
C ILE A 7 2.51 -22.53 1.50
N THR A 8 1.24 -22.37 1.23
CA THR A 8 0.74 -21.32 0.33
C THR A 8 0.36 -20.09 1.13
N VAL A 9 1.01 -18.95 0.82
CA VAL A 9 0.70 -17.67 1.46
C VAL A 9 -0.21 -16.84 0.54
N THR A 10 -1.37 -16.45 1.06
CA THR A 10 -2.34 -15.61 0.34
C THR A 10 -2.37 -14.22 0.94
N GLY A 11 -2.02 -13.21 0.15
CA GLY A 11 -2.01 -11.81 0.57
C GLY A 11 -3.32 -11.07 0.28
N ALA A 12 -3.50 -9.93 0.94
CA ALA A 12 -4.69 -9.07 0.81
C ALA A 12 -4.88 -8.48 -0.60
N GLY A 13 -3.84 -8.42 -1.42
CA GLY A 13 -3.90 -7.94 -2.80
C GLY A 13 -2.58 -8.12 -3.53
N ARG A 14 -2.61 -7.95 -4.83
CA ARG A 14 -1.40 -7.87 -5.65
C ARG A 14 -0.98 -6.42 -5.74
N THR A 15 0.30 -6.14 -5.58
CA THR A 15 0.91 -4.83 -5.82
C THR A 15 1.88 -4.93 -6.97
N ASP A 16 2.10 -3.82 -7.68
CA ASP A 16 3.11 -3.76 -8.73
C ASP A 16 4.52 -3.77 -8.10
N SER A 17 5.54 -4.02 -8.93
CA SER A 17 6.93 -4.01 -8.48
C SER A 17 7.30 -2.65 -7.87
N LYS A 18 8.08 -2.67 -6.80
CA LYS A 18 8.54 -1.49 -6.03
C LYS A 18 7.45 -0.74 -5.24
N VAL A 19 6.23 -1.27 -5.16
CA VAL A 19 5.23 -0.72 -4.24
C VAL A 19 5.53 -1.21 -2.84
N ASN A 20 5.77 -0.27 -1.92
CA ASN A 20 5.92 -0.57 -0.50
C ASN A 20 4.54 -0.82 0.12
N ALA A 21 4.49 -1.68 1.13
CA ALA A 21 3.27 -1.97 1.86
C ALA A 21 3.52 -1.88 3.37
N ILE A 22 2.68 -1.14 4.06
CA ILE A 22 2.68 -1.03 5.52
C ILE A 22 1.43 -1.73 6.04
N SER A 23 1.56 -2.54 7.08
CA SER A 23 0.46 -3.32 7.67
C SER A 23 -0.25 -4.22 6.64
N TYR A 24 0.52 -4.87 5.79
CA TYR A 24 0.01 -5.80 4.79
C TYR A 24 -0.41 -7.11 5.46
N ILE A 25 -1.65 -7.53 5.22
CA ILE A 25 -2.20 -8.76 5.79
C ILE A 25 -2.05 -9.91 4.78
N ALA A 26 -1.56 -11.03 5.28
CA ALA A 26 -1.54 -12.30 4.55
C ALA A 26 -2.01 -13.42 5.48
N HIS A 27 -2.52 -14.51 4.92
CA HIS A 27 -2.82 -15.70 5.69
C HIS A 27 -2.17 -16.93 5.06
N PHE A 28 -1.98 -17.94 5.87
CA PHE A 28 -1.56 -19.27 5.48
C PHE A 28 -2.23 -20.31 6.39
N GLU A 29 -2.29 -21.53 5.92
CA GLU A 29 -2.75 -22.67 6.71
C GLU A 29 -1.56 -23.55 7.08
N THR A 30 -1.61 -24.14 8.28
CA THR A 30 -0.59 -25.07 8.78
C THR A 30 -1.22 -26.20 9.56
N THR A 31 -0.63 -27.38 9.49
CA THR A 31 -1.05 -28.54 10.28
C THR A 31 -0.32 -28.62 11.62
N VAL A 32 0.62 -27.72 11.89
CA VAL A 32 1.36 -27.69 13.17
C VAL A 32 0.43 -27.25 14.29
N PRO A 33 0.13 -28.12 15.27
CA PRO A 33 -0.71 -27.76 16.38
C PRO A 33 0.03 -26.77 17.29
N ASP A 34 -0.70 -25.88 17.93
CA ASP A 34 -0.20 -24.94 18.95
C ASP A 34 1.07 -24.20 18.52
N LEU A 35 1.05 -23.66 17.27
CA LEU A 35 2.18 -22.89 16.73
C LEU A 35 2.51 -21.72 17.65
N ASP A 36 3.71 -21.72 18.23
CA ASP A 36 4.23 -20.55 18.94
C ASP A 36 4.48 -19.41 17.95
N ALA A 37 3.51 -18.50 17.85
CA ALA A 37 3.53 -17.38 16.91
C ALA A 37 4.72 -16.45 17.12
N GLY A 38 5.13 -16.23 18.39
CA GLY A 38 6.27 -15.37 18.73
C GLY A 38 7.60 -15.98 18.28
N ALA A 39 7.85 -17.23 18.66
CA ALA A 39 9.06 -17.95 18.25
C ALA A 39 9.11 -18.15 16.73
N PHE A 40 7.97 -18.37 16.10
CA PHE A 40 7.88 -18.54 14.65
C PHE A 40 8.13 -17.22 13.92
N GLY A 41 7.54 -16.10 14.37
CA GLY A 41 7.76 -14.77 13.83
C GLY A 41 9.24 -14.35 13.92
N TYR A 42 9.89 -14.62 15.05
CA TYR A 42 11.32 -14.40 15.22
C TYR A 42 12.16 -15.18 14.17
N LYS A 43 11.87 -16.47 14.01
CA LYS A 43 12.58 -17.34 13.05
C LYS A 43 12.34 -16.91 11.60
N ILE A 44 11.11 -16.51 11.25
CA ILE A 44 10.80 -15.98 9.90
C ILE A 44 11.61 -14.72 9.64
N ASN A 45 11.59 -13.75 10.54
CA ASN A 45 12.32 -12.50 10.36
C ASN A 45 13.84 -12.69 10.25
N ALA A 46 14.39 -13.74 10.85
CA ALA A 46 15.81 -14.05 10.74
C ALA A 46 16.23 -14.53 9.34
N ILE A 47 15.30 -15.04 8.53
CA ILE A 47 15.58 -15.56 7.18
C ILE A 47 15.00 -14.72 6.04
N LEU A 48 14.09 -13.80 6.34
CA LEU A 48 13.51 -12.90 5.34
C LEU A 48 14.55 -11.89 4.83
N PRO A 49 14.44 -11.45 3.58
CA PRO A 49 15.22 -10.32 3.07
C PRO A 49 15.01 -9.07 3.93
N HIS A 50 16.00 -8.18 4.02
CA HIS A 50 15.92 -6.95 4.81
C HIS A 50 14.73 -6.03 4.47
N GLY A 51 14.18 -6.14 3.26
CA GLY A 51 13.01 -5.36 2.83
C GLY A 51 11.67 -5.92 3.30
N ILE A 52 11.63 -7.01 4.05
CA ILE A 52 10.39 -7.66 4.51
C ILE A 52 10.49 -7.91 6.00
N VAL A 53 9.46 -7.48 6.74
CA VAL A 53 9.32 -7.75 8.17
C VAL A 53 7.91 -8.27 8.49
N VAL A 54 7.84 -9.32 9.30
CA VAL A 54 6.60 -9.83 9.89
C VAL A 54 6.49 -9.25 11.30
N HIS A 55 5.49 -8.41 11.52
CA HIS A 55 5.26 -7.78 12.82
C HIS A 55 4.56 -8.73 13.79
N ASP A 56 3.48 -9.36 13.33
CA ASP A 56 2.65 -10.24 14.14
C ASP A 56 2.19 -11.45 13.36
N ILE A 57 1.97 -12.54 14.06
CA ILE A 57 1.30 -13.74 13.57
C ILE A 57 0.17 -14.05 14.55
N LEU A 58 -1.05 -14.05 14.04
CA LEU A 58 -2.25 -14.20 14.85
C LEU A 58 -3.07 -15.39 14.35
N PRO A 59 -3.70 -16.15 15.24
CA PRO A 59 -4.68 -17.15 14.83
C PRO A 59 -5.88 -16.47 14.17
N ALA A 60 -6.40 -17.05 13.11
CA ALA A 60 -7.58 -16.57 12.41
C ALA A 60 -8.64 -17.67 12.34
N SER A 61 -9.90 -17.27 12.09
CA SER A 61 -10.96 -18.25 11.86
C SER A 61 -10.71 -19.04 10.57
N PRO A 62 -11.19 -20.28 10.46
CA PRO A 62 -11.02 -21.09 9.25
C PRO A 62 -11.63 -20.43 7.99
N GLU A 63 -12.61 -19.56 8.16
CA GLU A 63 -13.26 -18.85 7.05
C GLU A 63 -12.54 -17.58 6.64
N PHE A 64 -11.53 -17.14 7.42
CA PHE A 64 -10.81 -15.89 7.15
C PHE A 64 -10.05 -15.97 5.83
N HIS A 65 -10.23 -14.92 5.00
CA HIS A 65 -9.51 -14.81 3.75
C HIS A 65 -8.95 -13.39 3.56
N ALA A 66 -7.63 -13.21 3.69
CA ALA A 66 -6.95 -11.92 3.68
C ALA A 66 -7.37 -10.99 2.51
N ARG A 67 -7.62 -11.56 1.33
CA ARG A 67 -8.02 -10.79 0.15
C ARG A 67 -9.50 -10.41 0.12
N PHE A 68 -10.39 -11.34 0.53
CA PHE A 68 -11.84 -11.14 0.38
C PHE A 68 -12.45 -10.43 1.58
N ASP A 69 -11.86 -10.58 2.77
CA ASP A 69 -12.32 -9.89 3.98
C ASP A 69 -11.76 -8.46 4.10
N ALA A 70 -10.78 -8.10 3.29
CA ALA A 70 -10.31 -6.73 3.21
C ALA A 70 -11.39 -5.83 2.63
N ARG A 71 -11.97 -4.97 3.49
CA ARG A 71 -13.09 -4.07 3.14
C ARG A 71 -12.62 -2.76 2.51
N MET A 72 -11.38 -2.39 2.75
CA MET A 72 -10.83 -1.12 2.31
C MET A 72 -9.33 -1.26 2.04
N ARG A 73 -8.85 -0.49 1.09
CA ARG A 73 -7.43 -0.35 0.77
C ARG A 73 -7.11 1.12 0.62
N GLU A 74 -5.95 1.51 1.14
CA GLU A 74 -5.44 2.86 1.02
C GLU A 74 -4.12 2.83 0.26
N TYR A 75 -3.96 3.74 -0.68
CA TYR A 75 -2.70 4.00 -1.37
C TYR A 75 -2.27 5.43 -1.13
N LYS A 76 -0.95 5.60 -0.96
CA LYS A 76 -0.31 6.91 -0.89
C LYS A 76 0.70 7.02 -2.01
N TYR A 77 0.59 8.08 -2.80
CA TYR A 77 1.53 8.41 -3.87
C TYR A 77 2.26 9.68 -3.51
N PHE A 78 3.59 9.59 -3.41
CA PHE A 78 4.43 10.69 -2.96
C PHE A 78 5.08 11.40 -4.14
N ILE A 79 5.09 12.72 -4.10
CA ILE A 79 5.76 13.60 -5.06
C ILE A 79 6.71 14.51 -4.30
N HIS A 80 7.93 14.69 -4.80
CA HIS A 80 8.83 15.74 -4.36
C HIS A 80 9.20 16.63 -5.54
N ARG A 81 9.34 17.93 -5.30
CA ARG A 81 9.48 18.96 -6.35
C ARG A 81 10.91 19.41 -6.58
N ARG A 82 11.84 19.04 -5.71
CA ARG A 82 13.26 19.31 -5.78
C ARG A 82 14.05 18.04 -5.61
N LYS A 83 15.26 17.98 -6.18
CA LYS A 83 16.14 16.83 -5.95
C LYS A 83 16.36 16.62 -4.46
N ASP A 84 16.08 15.40 -4.01
CA ASP A 84 16.24 14.97 -2.64
C ASP A 84 16.76 13.52 -2.62
N PRO A 85 18.03 13.31 -2.25
CA PRO A 85 18.62 11.97 -2.27
C PRO A 85 17.97 10.98 -1.29
N PHE A 86 17.25 11.47 -0.28
CA PHE A 86 16.56 10.62 0.71
C PHE A 86 15.18 10.15 0.22
N MET A 87 14.67 10.73 -0.87
CA MET A 87 13.33 10.46 -1.38
C MET A 87 13.32 9.70 -2.72
N GLU A 88 14.48 9.44 -3.32
CA GLU A 88 14.59 8.89 -4.69
C GLU A 88 13.83 7.57 -4.87
N ASP A 89 13.90 6.66 -3.89
CA ASP A 89 13.24 5.35 -3.97
C ASP A 89 11.77 5.36 -3.49
N TYR A 90 11.31 6.45 -2.88
CA TYR A 90 10.00 6.50 -2.19
C TYR A 90 9.03 7.51 -2.78
N SER A 91 9.49 8.39 -3.65
CA SER A 91 8.72 9.52 -4.14
C SER A 91 9.08 9.86 -5.58
N CYS A 92 8.11 10.33 -6.34
CA CYS A 92 8.32 10.76 -7.71
C CYS A 92 8.84 12.20 -7.75
N LEU A 93 9.99 12.42 -8.38
CA LEU A 93 10.48 13.78 -8.64
C LEU A 93 9.64 14.43 -9.75
N TYR A 94 8.95 15.52 -9.42
CA TYR A 94 8.17 16.31 -10.37
C TYR A 94 8.42 17.80 -10.19
N THR A 95 9.19 18.38 -11.08
CA THR A 95 9.73 19.75 -10.94
C THR A 95 8.83 20.84 -11.53
N PHE A 96 7.82 20.48 -12.31
CA PHE A 96 6.91 21.46 -12.92
C PHE A 96 5.92 22.03 -11.90
N PRO A 97 5.43 23.28 -12.08
CA PRO A 97 4.43 23.86 -11.20
C PRO A 97 3.19 22.97 -11.05
N LEU A 98 2.74 22.79 -9.83
CA LEU A 98 1.52 22.07 -9.49
C LEU A 98 0.53 23.02 -8.82
N ASP A 99 -0.73 22.92 -9.21
CA ASP A 99 -1.85 23.64 -8.59
C ASP A 99 -2.63 22.62 -7.73
N VAL A 100 -2.31 22.57 -6.45
CA VAL A 100 -2.88 21.60 -5.50
C VAL A 100 -4.40 21.77 -5.37
N GLU A 101 -4.94 22.97 -5.52
CA GLU A 101 -6.37 23.20 -5.50
C GLU A 101 -7.07 22.56 -6.72
N LYS A 102 -6.50 22.75 -7.92
CA LYS A 102 -7.02 22.08 -9.12
C LYS A 102 -6.88 20.56 -9.03
N MET A 103 -5.76 20.07 -8.51
CA MET A 103 -5.55 18.64 -8.28
C MET A 103 -6.61 18.09 -7.32
N ASN A 104 -6.93 18.80 -6.24
CA ASN A 104 -7.96 18.39 -5.30
C ASN A 104 -9.38 18.48 -5.88
N ARG A 105 -9.67 19.48 -6.74
CA ARG A 105 -10.94 19.51 -7.47
C ARG A 105 -11.09 18.31 -8.41
N ALA A 106 -10.02 17.90 -9.09
CA ALA A 106 -10.02 16.69 -9.92
C ALA A 106 -10.17 15.42 -9.06
N ALA A 107 -9.45 15.32 -7.95
CA ALA A 107 -9.54 14.19 -7.03
C ALA A 107 -10.97 14.03 -6.45
N ALA A 108 -11.67 15.12 -6.18
CA ALA A 108 -13.05 15.09 -5.70
C ALA A 108 -14.02 14.40 -6.68
N LEU A 109 -13.73 14.40 -7.98
CA LEU A 109 -14.54 13.70 -8.99
C LEU A 109 -14.44 12.17 -8.89
N LEU A 110 -13.42 11.65 -8.21
CA LEU A 110 -13.25 10.21 -7.97
C LEU A 110 -14.09 9.70 -6.80
N MET A 111 -14.59 10.61 -5.96
CA MET A 111 -15.31 10.25 -4.74
C MET A 111 -16.66 9.59 -5.03
N GLY A 112 -16.98 8.56 -4.25
CA GLY A 112 -18.24 7.83 -4.38
C GLY A 112 -18.12 6.56 -5.22
N LYS A 113 -19.25 6.05 -5.67
CA LYS A 113 -19.36 4.80 -6.44
C LYS A 113 -19.43 5.11 -7.92
N HIS A 114 -18.38 4.69 -8.66
CA HIS A 114 -18.27 4.94 -10.09
C HIS A 114 -17.78 3.68 -10.84
N ASP A 115 -17.98 3.69 -12.14
CA ASP A 115 -17.32 2.78 -13.07
C ASP A 115 -15.93 3.32 -13.43
N PHE A 116 -14.90 2.59 -13.04
CA PHE A 116 -13.49 2.92 -13.26
C PHE A 116 -12.88 2.13 -14.43
N SER A 117 -13.66 1.64 -15.36
CA SER A 117 -13.19 0.88 -16.54
C SER A 117 -12.12 1.63 -17.36
N CYS A 118 -12.21 2.97 -17.42
CA CYS A 118 -11.21 3.81 -18.10
C CYS A 118 -9.84 3.84 -17.39
N PHE A 119 -9.78 3.44 -16.13
CA PHE A 119 -8.55 3.37 -15.34
C PHE A 119 -8.00 1.94 -15.25
N GLU A 120 -8.72 0.96 -15.79
CA GLU A 120 -8.36 -0.44 -15.68
C GLU A 120 -7.48 -0.88 -16.85
N LYS A 121 -6.47 -1.73 -16.55
CA LYS A 121 -5.71 -2.40 -17.61
C LYS A 121 -6.62 -3.30 -18.44
N VAL A 122 -6.58 -3.15 -19.75
CA VAL A 122 -7.32 -3.99 -20.71
C VAL A 122 -6.96 -5.47 -20.51
N GLY A 123 -7.97 -6.34 -20.56
CA GLY A 123 -7.79 -7.80 -20.39
C GLY A 123 -7.64 -8.24 -18.92
N SER A 124 -8.18 -7.48 -17.99
CA SER A 124 -8.28 -7.89 -16.58
C SER A 124 -9.45 -8.87 -16.39
N ASP A 125 -9.25 -9.89 -15.52
CA ASP A 125 -10.27 -10.90 -15.18
C ASP A 125 -11.29 -10.38 -14.13
N ASN A 126 -11.59 -9.09 -14.13
CA ASN A 126 -12.51 -8.52 -13.16
C ASN A 126 -13.97 -8.73 -13.61
N LYS A 127 -14.83 -9.12 -12.68
CA LYS A 127 -16.29 -9.26 -12.94
C LYS A 127 -16.99 -7.91 -13.09
N THR A 128 -16.43 -6.84 -12.54
CA THR A 128 -16.97 -5.48 -12.57
C THR A 128 -15.87 -4.46 -12.36
N SER A 129 -15.98 -3.32 -13.01
CA SER A 129 -15.08 -2.16 -12.86
C SER A 129 -15.65 -1.11 -11.89
N ILE A 130 -16.73 -1.42 -11.19
CA ILE A 130 -17.31 -0.56 -10.17
C ILE A 130 -16.45 -0.60 -8.91
N CYS A 131 -16.03 0.60 -8.43
CA CYS A 131 -15.35 0.79 -7.15
C CYS A 131 -16.01 1.93 -6.38
N THR A 132 -15.86 1.91 -5.05
CA THR A 132 -16.35 2.98 -4.19
C THR A 132 -15.17 3.65 -3.51
N VAL A 133 -14.87 4.88 -3.92
CA VAL A 133 -13.79 5.69 -3.36
C VAL A 133 -14.34 6.50 -2.18
N SER A 134 -13.75 6.30 -1.01
CA SER A 134 -14.15 6.99 0.23
C SER A 134 -13.24 8.16 0.59
N MET A 135 -12.04 8.25 -0.03
CA MET A 135 -11.09 9.35 0.14
C MET A 135 -10.24 9.48 -1.11
N ALA A 136 -10.05 10.73 -1.57
CA ALA A 136 -9.11 11.06 -2.62
C ALA A 136 -8.64 12.50 -2.39
N ARG A 137 -7.38 12.71 -1.95
CA ARG A 137 -6.90 14.03 -1.55
C ARG A 137 -5.40 14.18 -1.71
N TRP A 138 -4.99 15.36 -2.17
CA TRP A 138 -3.62 15.85 -2.18
C TRP A 138 -3.38 16.75 -0.98
N GLU A 139 -2.26 16.53 -0.29
CA GLU A 139 -1.83 17.31 0.86
C GLU A 139 -0.33 17.54 0.81
N ALA A 140 0.11 18.68 1.35
CA ALA A 140 1.53 18.87 1.67
C ALA A 140 1.89 18.02 2.89
N TYR A 141 3.13 17.54 2.93
CA TYR A 141 3.67 16.84 4.10
C TYR A 141 5.14 17.18 4.30
N VAL A 142 5.64 16.96 5.49
CA VAL A 142 7.05 17.16 5.82
C VAL A 142 7.69 15.81 6.11
N PRO A 143 8.61 15.33 5.26
CA PRO A 143 9.34 14.08 5.50
C PRO A 143 10.18 14.15 6.79
N ASP A 144 10.40 13.00 7.42
CA ASP A 144 11.12 12.94 8.70
C ASP A 144 12.57 13.44 8.60
N HIS A 145 13.26 13.21 7.49
CA HIS A 145 14.62 13.75 7.32
C HIS A 145 14.66 15.29 7.25
N VAL A 146 13.60 15.93 6.78
CA VAL A 146 13.46 17.39 6.83
C VAL A 146 13.20 17.84 8.26
N ARG A 147 12.23 17.21 8.92
CA ARG A 147 11.78 17.59 10.27
C ARG A 147 12.81 17.28 11.35
N ILE A 148 13.48 16.11 11.28
CA ILE A 148 14.36 15.60 12.34
C ILE A 148 15.82 15.98 12.07
N MET A 149 16.26 15.86 10.81
CA MET A 149 17.67 16.05 10.45
C MET A 149 17.98 17.47 9.95
N GLY A 150 16.98 18.35 9.84
CA GLY A 150 17.17 19.72 9.39
C GLY A 150 17.54 19.86 7.91
N TYR A 151 17.16 18.90 7.07
CA TYR A 151 17.37 19.03 5.63
C TYR A 151 16.59 20.25 5.08
N PRO A 152 17.25 21.14 4.32
CA PRO A 152 16.63 22.41 3.91
C PRO A 152 15.59 22.19 2.81
N ALA A 153 14.31 22.24 3.18
CA ALA A 153 13.20 22.13 2.25
C ALA A 153 11.98 22.91 2.73
N SER A 154 11.10 23.27 1.81
CA SER A 154 9.81 23.90 2.08
C SER A 154 8.71 22.84 2.19
N GLU A 155 7.64 23.14 2.95
CA GLU A 155 6.43 22.30 2.99
C GLU A 155 5.79 22.13 1.60
N GLU A 156 5.99 23.09 0.69
CA GLU A 156 5.50 23.02 -0.69
C GLU A 156 6.31 22.05 -1.58
N ASP A 157 7.49 21.62 -1.11
CA ASP A 157 8.36 20.75 -1.86
C ASP A 157 7.88 19.26 -1.86
N TYR A 158 6.98 18.87 -0.94
CA TYR A 158 6.51 17.51 -0.80
C TYR A 158 5.01 17.41 -0.76
N LEU A 159 4.46 16.58 -1.64
CA LEU A 159 3.04 16.33 -1.75
C LEU A 159 2.75 14.83 -1.64
N VAL A 160 1.64 14.50 -1.03
CA VAL A 160 1.12 13.13 -0.97
C VAL A 160 -0.31 13.09 -1.49
N PHE A 161 -0.58 12.17 -2.39
CA PHE A 161 -1.94 11.79 -2.76
C PHE A 161 -2.36 10.60 -1.94
N THR A 162 -3.42 10.74 -1.18
CA THR A 162 -4.03 9.63 -0.45
C THR A 162 -5.35 9.27 -1.13
N ILE A 163 -5.47 8.00 -1.53
CA ILE A 163 -6.73 7.46 -2.07
C ILE A 163 -7.14 6.21 -1.32
N ARG A 164 -8.42 6.11 -0.97
CA ARG A 164 -8.99 5.01 -0.22
C ARG A 164 -10.26 4.52 -0.90
N ALA A 165 -10.34 3.21 -1.16
CA ALA A 165 -11.49 2.60 -1.81
C ALA A 165 -11.75 1.18 -1.27
N ASP A 166 -12.96 0.68 -1.51
CA ASP A 166 -13.33 -0.71 -1.22
C ASP A 166 -12.46 -1.70 -2.01
N ARG A 167 -12.10 -1.34 -3.23
CA ARG A 167 -11.19 -2.11 -4.10
C ARG A 167 -10.49 -1.20 -5.10
N PHE A 168 -9.41 -1.70 -5.68
CA PHE A 168 -8.74 -1.10 -6.84
C PHE A 168 -8.65 -2.11 -7.97
N LEU A 169 -8.75 -1.62 -9.18
CA LEU A 169 -8.57 -2.40 -10.39
C LEU A 169 -7.07 -2.49 -10.74
N ARG A 170 -6.73 -3.35 -11.67
CA ARG A 170 -5.35 -3.47 -12.12
C ARG A 170 -4.92 -2.19 -12.84
N ASN A 171 -3.83 -1.58 -12.39
CA ASN A 171 -3.27 -0.32 -12.90
C ASN A 171 -4.17 0.93 -12.71
N MET A 172 -5.22 0.86 -11.90
CA MET A 172 -6.07 1.98 -11.52
C MET A 172 -5.31 3.01 -10.70
#